data_b173298f06100799125c73a31771f7d4
#
_entry.id   b173298f06100799125c73a31771f7d4
#
_cell.length_a   1.000
_cell.length_b   1.000
_cell.length_c   1.000
_cell.angle_alpha   90.00
_cell.angle_beta   90.00
_cell.angle_gamma   90.00
#
_symmetry.space_group_name_H-M   'P 1'
#
loop_
_entity.id
_entity.type
_entity.pdbx_description
1 polymer ?
#
loop_
_entity_poly.entity_id
_entity_poly.type
_entity_poly.pdbx_seq_one_letter_code
_entity_poly.pdbx_strand_id
1 'polypeptide(L)'
;MALRVQRFALLLATVVLSGCAESKVFAPAGSQAPATSNPPITQIGTQTVRQRIQQLRSDQAALNNGIAAQQAQLNATRSQLAGDTQAYSGLVSGIRSRLQGGTTPGNPNLVNQWNAAQARLDAVTLGVGSLNSLASQVTTQASVTGYLLENVRATFMVGGAVDQDHRDLRTIEAETKRSMQQIDRLITDLNAEISRENAFLARERTNLAALSFAVNLGRLGAPAGGQGSAVTPQPARRPVPLQ
;
A
#
# COMPACT_ATOMS: atom_id res chain seq x y z
N MET A 1 -25.38 20.03 -6.57
CA MET A 1 -26.22 18.84 -6.61
C MET A 1 -25.66 17.83 -5.60
N ALA A 2 -26.50 17.55 -4.64
CA ALA A 2 -26.51 16.62 -3.50
C ALA A 2 -25.24 15.89 -3.05
N LEU A 3 -24.71 16.35 -1.90
CA LEU A 3 -23.87 15.58 -0.94
C LEU A 3 -24.69 14.38 -0.42
N ARG A 4 -24.16 13.17 -0.56
CA ARG A 4 -24.55 12.01 0.27
C ARG A 4 -23.48 11.75 1.32
N VAL A 5 -23.71 12.31 2.50
CA VAL A 5 -23.02 11.96 3.73
C VAL A 5 -23.60 10.64 4.23
N GLN A 6 -22.81 9.57 4.18
CA GLN A 6 -23.17 8.26 4.72
C GLN A 6 -22.69 8.18 6.16
N ARG A 7 -23.65 8.27 7.09
CA ARG A 7 -23.45 8.19 8.53
C ARG A 7 -23.14 6.74 8.91
N PHE A 8 -21.96 6.48 9.42
CA PHE A 8 -21.65 5.26 10.15
C PHE A 8 -22.27 5.35 11.54
N ALA A 9 -23.26 4.49 11.78
CA ALA A 9 -23.87 4.31 13.09
C ALA A 9 -22.97 3.45 13.97
N LEU A 10 -22.51 4.04 15.06
CA LEU A 10 -21.80 3.36 16.14
C LEU A 10 -22.84 2.59 16.97
N LEU A 11 -22.82 1.26 16.93
CA LEU A 11 -23.60 0.40 17.83
C LEU A 11 -22.77 0.14 19.09
N LEU A 12 -23.10 0.88 20.15
CA LEU A 12 -22.69 0.57 21.51
C LEU A 12 -23.55 -0.59 22.04
N ALA A 13 -22.96 -1.75 22.25
CA ALA A 13 -23.58 -2.84 22.97
C ALA A 13 -23.38 -2.65 24.46
N THR A 14 -24.43 -2.25 25.14
CA THR A 14 -24.52 -2.20 26.62
C THR A 14 -24.72 -3.61 27.17
N VAL A 15 -23.74 -4.09 27.94
CA VAL A 15 -23.86 -5.29 28.77
C VAL A 15 -24.61 -4.94 30.03
N VAL A 16 -25.81 -5.51 30.18
CA VAL A 16 -26.60 -5.44 31.42
C VAL A 16 -26.22 -6.60 32.32
N LEU A 17 -25.55 -6.30 33.43
CA LEU A 17 -25.43 -7.21 34.56
C LEU A 17 -26.76 -7.20 35.33
N SER A 18 -27.46 -8.32 35.33
CA SER A 18 -28.57 -8.55 36.26
C SER A 18 -28.18 -9.67 37.21
N GLY A 19 -27.79 -9.27 38.42
CA GLY A 19 -27.77 -10.18 39.55
C GLY A 19 -29.12 -10.18 40.19
N CYS A 20 -29.58 -11.35 40.58
CA CYS A 20 -30.56 -11.50 41.66
C CYS A 20 -30.34 -12.83 42.38
N ALA A 21 -30.08 -12.69 43.65
CA ALA A 21 -30.10 -13.75 44.62
C ALA A 21 -31.55 -14.09 44.97
N GLU A 22 -31.88 -15.36 45.07
CA GLU A 22 -32.97 -15.81 45.90
C GLU A 22 -32.65 -17.11 46.61
N SER A 23 -32.60 -16.95 47.95
CA SER A 23 -32.54 -18.06 48.90
C SER A 23 -33.92 -18.62 49.15
N LYS A 24 -34.12 -19.91 49.03
CA LYS A 24 -35.22 -20.63 49.74
C LYS A 24 -34.78 -22.01 50.24
N VAL A 25 -34.65 -22.07 51.44
CA VAL A 25 -34.94 -22.93 52.60
C VAL A 25 -35.62 -24.29 52.32
N PHE A 26 -34.90 -25.35 52.73
CA PHE A 26 -35.22 -26.55 53.49
C PHE A 26 -36.47 -27.41 53.14
N ALA A 27 -36.22 -28.67 52.71
CA ALA A 27 -36.89 -29.87 53.22
C ALA A 27 -36.04 -31.14 52.94
N PRO A 28 -36.03 -32.13 53.82
CA PRO A 28 -35.08 -33.22 53.81
C PRO A 28 -35.61 -34.51 53.19
N ALA A 29 -34.68 -35.44 52.96
CA ALA A 29 -34.83 -36.87 52.73
C ALA A 29 -35.06 -37.37 51.30
N GLY A 30 -34.02 -38.02 50.81
CA GLY A 30 -34.04 -38.87 49.61
C GLY A 30 -32.63 -39.04 49.08
N SER A 31 -31.83 -39.94 49.63
CA SER A 31 -30.50 -40.28 49.14
C SER A 31 -30.56 -40.84 47.73
N GLN A 32 -30.28 -39.99 46.77
CA GLN A 32 -29.66 -40.37 45.50
C GLN A 32 -28.64 -39.32 45.18
N ALA A 33 -27.37 -39.61 45.35
CA ALA A 33 -26.28 -38.80 44.89
C ALA A 33 -26.42 -38.64 43.35
N PRO A 34 -26.58 -37.42 42.82
CA PRO A 34 -26.35 -37.23 41.41
C PRO A 34 -24.89 -37.58 41.19
N ALA A 35 -24.65 -38.56 40.35
CA ALA A 35 -23.31 -38.76 39.77
C ALA A 35 -22.95 -37.48 39.02
N THR A 36 -22.26 -36.56 39.70
CA THR A 36 -21.51 -35.48 39.04
C THR A 36 -20.44 -36.17 38.23
N SER A 37 -20.78 -36.57 37.01
CA SER A 37 -19.81 -36.90 36.00
C SER A 37 -19.08 -35.61 35.64
N ASN A 38 -18.11 -35.21 36.46
CA ASN A 38 -17.12 -34.26 36.01
C ASN A 38 -16.51 -34.85 34.74
N PRO A 39 -16.63 -34.17 33.59
CA PRO A 39 -16.01 -34.67 32.38
C PRO A 39 -14.52 -34.84 32.69
N PRO A 40 -13.91 -35.96 32.29
CA PRO A 40 -12.50 -36.19 32.58
C PRO A 40 -11.68 -35.01 32.11
N ILE A 41 -10.73 -34.58 32.90
CA ILE A 41 -9.85 -33.41 32.65
C ILE A 41 -9.29 -33.38 31.21
N THR A 42 -9.08 -34.57 30.63
CA THR A 42 -8.70 -34.77 29.22
C THR A 42 -9.74 -34.22 28.22
N GLN A 43 -11.04 -34.33 28.50
CA GLN A 43 -12.08 -33.83 27.59
C GLN A 43 -12.15 -32.30 27.61
N ILE A 44 -11.94 -31.68 28.78
CA ILE A 44 -11.91 -30.23 28.93
C ILE A 44 -10.71 -29.66 28.17
N GLY A 45 -9.52 -30.25 28.30
CA GLY A 45 -8.29 -29.87 27.58
C GLY A 45 -8.48 -29.96 26.07
N THR A 46 -9.04 -31.05 25.57
CA THR A 46 -9.29 -31.23 24.12
C THR A 46 -10.29 -30.20 23.56
N GLN A 47 -11.34 -29.86 24.31
CA GLN A 47 -12.32 -28.85 23.88
C GLN A 47 -11.67 -27.46 23.77
N THR A 48 -10.86 -27.08 24.76
CA THR A 48 -10.13 -25.81 24.75
C THR A 48 -9.18 -25.71 23.57
N VAL A 49 -8.42 -26.78 23.29
CA VAL A 49 -7.50 -26.81 22.14
C VAL A 49 -8.27 -26.70 20.82
N ARG A 50 -9.38 -27.42 20.66
CA ARG A 50 -10.22 -27.35 19.44
C ARG A 50 -10.79 -25.96 19.21
N GLN A 51 -11.28 -25.29 20.25
CA GLN A 51 -11.75 -23.90 20.14
C GLN A 51 -10.63 -22.97 19.70
N ARG A 52 -9.42 -23.15 20.25
CA ARG A 52 -8.26 -22.38 19.86
C ARG A 52 -7.86 -22.61 18.39
N ILE A 53 -7.88 -23.86 17.93
CA ILE A 53 -7.65 -24.22 16.54
C ILE A 53 -8.67 -23.58 15.61
N GLN A 54 -9.95 -23.58 15.97
CA GLN A 54 -10.99 -22.90 15.19
C GLN A 54 -10.73 -21.40 15.07
N GLN A 55 -10.33 -20.75 16.16
CA GLN A 55 -9.94 -19.34 16.16
C GLN A 55 -8.74 -19.11 15.26
N LEU A 56 -7.68 -19.90 15.38
CA LEU A 56 -6.47 -19.78 14.55
C LEU A 56 -6.77 -19.99 13.05
N ARG A 57 -7.69 -20.88 12.69
CA ARG A 57 -8.16 -21.06 11.31
C ARG A 57 -8.91 -19.83 10.80
N SER A 58 -9.76 -19.24 11.63
CA SER A 58 -10.45 -18.00 11.30
C SER A 58 -9.46 -16.85 11.08
N ASP A 59 -8.49 -16.71 11.97
CA ASP A 59 -7.44 -15.69 11.88
C ASP A 59 -6.56 -15.89 10.64
N GLN A 60 -6.23 -17.14 10.31
CA GLN A 60 -5.51 -17.49 9.08
C GLN A 60 -6.31 -17.17 7.82
N ALA A 61 -7.61 -17.43 7.81
CA ALA A 61 -8.48 -17.08 6.69
C ALA A 61 -8.58 -15.55 6.51
N ALA A 62 -8.72 -14.81 7.61
CA ALA A 62 -8.72 -13.35 7.59
C ALA A 62 -7.38 -12.77 7.07
N LEU A 63 -6.25 -13.36 7.50
CA LEU A 63 -4.92 -13.03 7.01
C LEU A 63 -4.81 -13.21 5.49
N ASN A 64 -5.21 -14.37 4.98
CA ASN A 64 -5.15 -14.68 3.55
C ASN A 64 -6.02 -13.73 2.72
N ASN A 65 -7.23 -13.41 3.20
CA ASN A 65 -8.10 -12.42 2.57
C ASN A 65 -7.48 -11.02 2.56
N GLY A 66 -6.83 -10.61 3.65
CA GLY A 66 -6.11 -9.36 3.74
C GLY A 66 -4.97 -9.26 2.72
N ILE A 67 -4.15 -10.30 2.62
CA ILE A 67 -3.05 -10.37 1.64
C ILE A 67 -3.59 -10.29 0.20
N ALA A 68 -4.66 -11.03 -0.11
CA ALA A 68 -5.29 -11.00 -1.43
C ALA A 68 -5.83 -9.60 -1.77
N ALA A 69 -6.46 -8.92 -0.83
CA ALA A 69 -6.96 -7.56 -1.02
C ALA A 69 -5.81 -6.56 -1.25
N GLN A 70 -4.72 -6.66 -0.48
CA GLN A 70 -3.54 -5.81 -0.65
C GLN A 70 -2.85 -6.04 -2.00
N GLN A 71 -2.76 -7.30 -2.45
CA GLN A 71 -2.24 -7.64 -3.78
C GLN A 71 -3.12 -7.07 -4.90
N ALA A 72 -4.44 -7.15 -4.77
CA ALA A 72 -5.37 -6.55 -5.72
C ALA A 72 -5.23 -5.02 -5.76
N GLN A 73 -5.08 -4.38 -4.61
CA GLN A 73 -4.86 -2.94 -4.51
C GLN A 73 -3.54 -2.51 -5.17
N LEU A 74 -2.44 -3.26 -4.96
CA LEU A 74 -1.17 -3.01 -5.65
C LEU A 74 -1.33 -3.08 -7.17
N ASN A 75 -2.00 -4.12 -7.67
CA ASN A 75 -2.22 -4.30 -9.11
C ASN A 75 -3.08 -3.18 -9.71
N ALA A 76 -4.14 -2.75 -9.01
CA ALA A 76 -4.98 -1.63 -9.42
C ALA A 76 -4.19 -0.31 -9.47
N THR A 77 -3.39 -0.03 -8.44
CA THR A 77 -2.55 1.18 -8.40
C THR A 77 -1.49 1.16 -9.50
N ARG A 78 -0.85 0.01 -9.78
CA ARG A 78 0.08 -0.15 -10.91
C ARG A 78 -0.58 0.15 -12.25
N SER A 79 -1.78 -0.36 -12.47
CA SER A 79 -2.52 -0.13 -13.72
C SER A 79 -2.86 1.35 -13.91
N GLN A 80 -3.25 2.03 -12.83
CA GLN A 80 -3.54 3.46 -12.86
C GLN A 80 -2.27 4.28 -13.13
N LEU A 81 -1.17 4.00 -12.44
CA LEU A 81 0.12 4.65 -12.64
C LEU A 81 0.63 4.48 -14.08
N ALA A 82 0.52 3.28 -14.64
CA ALA A 82 0.88 3.01 -16.02
C ALA A 82 0.04 3.85 -17.00
N GLY A 83 -1.27 3.95 -16.77
CA GLY A 83 -2.17 4.78 -17.57
C GLY A 83 -1.82 6.27 -17.51
N ASP A 84 -1.56 6.80 -16.31
CA ASP A 84 -1.20 8.21 -16.11
C ASP A 84 0.19 8.51 -16.73
N THR A 85 1.16 7.63 -16.58
CA THR A 85 2.50 7.73 -17.18
C THR A 85 2.42 7.71 -18.71
N GLN A 86 1.61 6.83 -19.28
CA GLN A 86 1.40 6.77 -20.74
C GLN A 86 0.72 8.05 -21.25
N ALA A 87 -0.33 8.53 -20.57
CA ALA A 87 -1.00 9.76 -20.93
C ALA A 87 -0.05 10.98 -20.85
N TYR A 88 0.75 11.07 -19.78
CA TYR A 88 1.81 12.07 -19.63
C TYR A 88 2.78 12.03 -20.82
N SER A 89 3.32 10.87 -21.12
CA SER A 89 4.30 10.68 -22.19
C SER A 89 3.75 11.07 -23.56
N GLY A 90 2.47 10.75 -23.81
CA GLY A 90 1.77 11.16 -25.04
C GLY A 90 1.65 12.67 -25.17
N LEU A 91 1.26 13.37 -24.08
CA LEU A 91 1.16 14.84 -24.06
C LEU A 91 2.52 15.50 -24.29
N VAL A 92 3.57 15.04 -23.59
CA VAL A 92 4.94 15.57 -23.73
C VAL A 92 5.47 15.35 -25.14
N SER A 93 5.23 14.19 -25.73
CA SER A 93 5.61 13.87 -27.11
C SER A 93 4.90 14.79 -28.12
N GLY A 94 3.59 15.00 -27.94
CA GLY A 94 2.82 15.92 -28.77
C GLY A 94 3.33 17.35 -28.73
N ILE A 95 3.61 17.87 -27.51
CA ILE A 95 4.19 19.21 -27.31
C ILE A 95 5.56 19.31 -28.03
N ARG A 96 6.46 18.33 -27.80
CA ARG A 96 7.79 18.31 -28.43
C ARG A 96 7.72 18.30 -29.96
N SER A 97 6.88 17.46 -30.53
CA SER A 97 6.67 17.39 -31.98
C SER A 97 6.21 18.73 -32.57
N ARG A 98 5.30 19.43 -31.89
CA ARG A 98 4.83 20.74 -32.32
C ARG A 98 5.91 21.80 -32.22
N LEU A 99 6.71 21.79 -31.17
CA LEU A 99 7.82 22.72 -30.96
C LEU A 99 8.99 22.51 -31.94
N GLN A 100 9.18 21.28 -32.47
CA GLN A 100 10.17 20.99 -33.53
C GLN A 100 9.84 21.74 -34.83
N GLY A 101 8.56 21.78 -35.20
CA GLY A 101 8.09 22.50 -36.37
C GLY A 101 8.00 24.03 -36.17
N GLY A 102 8.21 24.52 -34.95
CA GLY A 102 7.99 25.90 -34.54
C GLY A 102 6.51 26.23 -34.41
N THR A 103 6.21 27.19 -33.53
CA THR A 103 4.84 27.68 -33.31
C THR A 103 4.90 29.10 -32.74
N THR A 104 3.74 29.75 -32.61
CA THR A 104 3.68 31.07 -31.92
C THR A 104 4.12 30.93 -30.46
N PRO A 105 4.92 31.85 -29.94
CA PRO A 105 5.27 31.91 -28.52
C PRO A 105 4.01 31.87 -27.63
N GLY A 106 4.00 31.05 -26.59
CA GLY A 106 2.86 30.96 -25.70
C GLY A 106 1.60 30.39 -26.34
N ASN A 107 1.71 29.55 -27.37
CA ASN A 107 0.56 28.94 -28.04
C ASN A 107 -0.43 28.31 -27.04
N PRO A 108 -1.70 28.76 -27.00
CA PRO A 108 -2.67 28.31 -25.99
C PRO A 108 -2.93 26.81 -26.01
N ASN A 109 -2.88 26.18 -27.18
CA ASN A 109 -3.05 24.73 -27.28
C ASN A 109 -1.90 23.98 -26.60
N LEU A 110 -0.65 24.47 -26.74
CA LEU A 110 0.51 23.87 -26.07
C LEU A 110 0.51 24.13 -24.57
N VAL A 111 0.06 25.31 -24.13
CA VAL A 111 -0.13 25.65 -22.72
C VAL A 111 -1.16 24.69 -22.09
N ASN A 112 -2.29 24.45 -22.76
CA ASN A 112 -3.30 23.51 -22.29
C ASN A 112 -2.77 22.07 -22.22
N GLN A 113 -2.00 21.62 -23.22
CA GLN A 113 -1.36 20.30 -23.20
C GLN A 113 -0.33 20.19 -22.08
N TRP A 114 0.44 21.24 -21.82
CA TRP A 114 1.39 21.31 -20.72
C TRP A 114 0.69 21.22 -19.35
N ASN A 115 -0.41 21.98 -19.16
CA ASN A 115 -1.22 21.89 -17.95
C ASN A 115 -1.81 20.46 -17.76
N ALA A 116 -2.25 19.83 -18.85
CA ALA A 116 -2.75 18.44 -18.80
C ALA A 116 -1.62 17.47 -18.44
N ALA A 117 -0.39 17.68 -18.96
CA ALA A 117 0.76 16.86 -18.60
C ALA A 117 1.13 17.05 -17.12
N GLN A 118 1.08 18.30 -16.60
CA GLN A 118 1.29 18.57 -15.17
C GLN A 118 0.27 17.80 -14.31
N ALA A 119 -1.01 17.85 -14.67
CA ALA A 119 -2.07 17.14 -13.94
C ALA A 119 -1.86 15.62 -13.92
N ARG A 120 -1.31 15.03 -15.01
CA ARG A 120 -0.95 13.60 -15.02
C ARG A 120 0.23 13.28 -14.12
N LEU A 121 1.22 14.16 -14.05
CA LEU A 121 2.37 14.00 -13.15
C LEU A 121 1.95 14.12 -11.68
N ASP A 122 0.98 14.99 -11.40
CA ASP A 122 0.39 15.12 -10.07
C ASP A 122 -0.42 13.85 -9.70
N ALA A 123 -1.14 13.25 -10.65
CA ALA A 123 -1.83 11.98 -10.45
C ALA A 123 -0.85 10.84 -10.12
N VAL A 124 0.31 10.77 -10.81
CA VAL A 124 1.38 9.81 -10.47
C VAL A 124 1.90 10.06 -9.05
N THR A 125 2.05 11.32 -8.62
CA THR A 125 2.46 11.65 -7.25
C THR A 125 1.46 11.13 -6.21
N LEU A 126 0.15 11.26 -6.46
CA LEU A 126 -0.89 10.71 -5.60
C LEU A 126 -0.86 9.17 -5.58
N GLY A 127 -0.60 8.54 -6.72
CA GLY A 127 -0.41 7.09 -6.82
C GLY A 127 0.75 6.59 -5.96
N VAL A 128 1.88 7.31 -5.94
CA VAL A 128 3.01 6.99 -5.04
C VAL A 128 2.60 7.13 -3.57
N GLY A 129 1.79 8.13 -3.22
CA GLY A 129 1.20 8.26 -1.88
C GLY A 129 0.36 7.04 -1.49
N SER A 130 -0.44 6.53 -2.43
CA SER A 130 -1.24 5.31 -2.25
C SER A 130 -0.37 4.06 -2.04
N LEU A 131 0.73 3.92 -2.79
CA LEU A 131 1.70 2.83 -2.61
C LEU A 131 2.37 2.88 -1.22
N ASN A 132 2.76 4.07 -0.74
CA ASN A 132 3.32 4.24 0.61
C ASN A 132 2.32 3.85 1.71
N SER A 133 1.06 4.25 1.55
CA SER A 133 -0.01 3.85 2.48
C SER A 133 -0.19 2.33 2.49
N LEU A 134 -0.21 1.70 1.31
CA LEU A 134 -0.30 0.25 1.19
C LEU A 134 0.91 -0.46 1.81
N ALA A 135 2.13 0.06 1.63
CA ALA A 135 3.33 -0.49 2.26
C ALA A 135 3.24 -0.49 3.80
N SER A 136 2.69 0.58 4.38
CA SER A 136 2.43 0.66 5.83
C SER A 136 1.40 -0.38 6.29
N GLN A 137 0.33 -0.60 5.52
CA GLN A 137 -0.68 -1.62 5.83
C GLN A 137 -0.09 -3.04 5.75
N VAL A 138 0.72 -3.33 4.73
CA VAL A 138 1.39 -4.63 4.57
C VAL A 138 2.39 -4.89 5.69
N THR A 139 3.12 -3.86 6.14
CA THR A 139 4.03 -3.96 7.30
C THR A 139 3.26 -4.28 8.59
N THR A 140 2.10 -3.66 8.80
CA THR A 140 1.21 -3.99 9.92
C THR A 140 0.73 -5.45 9.83
N GLN A 141 0.37 -5.90 8.62
CA GLN A 141 -0.05 -7.28 8.36
C GLN A 141 1.07 -8.29 8.65
N ALA A 142 2.34 -7.94 8.37
CA ALA A 142 3.50 -8.76 8.73
C ALA A 142 3.59 -9.00 10.24
N SER A 143 3.36 -7.95 11.05
CA SER A 143 3.36 -8.04 12.51
C SER A 143 2.22 -8.96 13.03
N VAL A 144 1.02 -8.82 12.45
CA VAL A 144 -0.13 -9.69 12.77
C VAL A 144 0.18 -11.15 12.42
N THR A 145 0.85 -11.40 11.30
CA THR A 145 1.24 -12.75 10.88
C THR A 145 2.27 -13.36 11.84
N GLY A 146 3.23 -12.58 12.31
CA GLY A 146 4.19 -13.00 13.34
C GLY A 146 3.48 -13.40 14.63
N TYR A 147 2.53 -12.58 15.09
CA TYR A 147 1.73 -12.88 16.26
C TYR A 147 0.88 -14.17 16.09
N LEU A 148 0.28 -14.36 14.92
CA LEU A 148 -0.47 -15.58 14.63
C LEU A 148 0.43 -16.82 14.72
N LEU A 149 1.64 -16.77 14.18
CA LEU A 149 2.61 -17.86 14.23
C LEU A 149 2.99 -18.21 15.67
N GLU A 150 3.20 -17.21 16.52
CA GLU A 150 3.49 -17.44 17.96
C GLU A 150 2.29 -18.05 18.69
N ASN A 151 1.06 -17.61 18.37
CA ASN A 151 -0.16 -18.22 18.93
C ASN A 151 -0.34 -19.69 18.53
N VAL A 152 0.01 -20.04 17.28
CA VAL A 152 0.01 -21.45 16.83
C VAL A 152 1.00 -22.26 17.66
N ARG A 153 2.25 -21.76 17.82
CA ARG A 153 3.28 -22.43 18.62
C ARG A 153 2.89 -22.56 20.09
N ALA A 154 2.32 -21.52 20.68
CA ALA A 154 1.83 -21.57 22.05
C ALA A 154 0.72 -22.63 22.22
N THR A 155 -0.13 -22.81 21.21
CA THR A 155 -1.22 -23.80 21.25
C THR A 155 -0.68 -25.23 21.20
N PHE A 156 0.48 -25.50 20.58
CA PHE A 156 1.16 -26.79 20.64
C PHE A 156 1.55 -27.21 22.06
N MET A 157 1.79 -26.25 22.95
CA MET A 157 2.22 -26.49 24.33
C MET A 157 1.04 -26.72 25.30
N VAL A 158 -0.19 -26.54 24.82
CA VAL A 158 -1.39 -26.75 25.65
C VAL A 158 -1.63 -28.25 25.86
N GLY A 159 -1.70 -28.69 27.12
CA GLY A 159 -1.99 -30.09 27.48
C GLY A 159 -3.40 -30.50 27.04
N GLY A 160 -3.55 -31.76 26.67
CA GLY A 160 -4.83 -32.37 26.28
C GLY A 160 -5.12 -32.33 24.77
N ALA A 161 -4.17 -31.87 23.95
CA ALA A 161 -4.24 -31.99 22.50
C ALA A 161 -4.13 -33.47 22.07
N VAL A 162 -4.95 -33.88 21.09
CA VAL A 162 -4.86 -35.20 20.47
C VAL A 162 -4.09 -35.13 19.14
N ASP A 163 -3.73 -36.30 18.60
CA ASP A 163 -2.93 -36.36 17.35
C ASP A 163 -3.56 -35.56 16.18
N GLN A 164 -4.90 -35.50 16.11
CA GLN A 164 -5.59 -34.71 15.09
C GLN A 164 -5.34 -33.20 15.31
N ASP A 165 -5.41 -32.73 16.55
CA ASP A 165 -5.18 -31.32 16.90
C ASP A 165 -3.74 -30.92 16.52
N HIS A 166 -2.77 -31.78 16.74
CA HIS A 166 -1.38 -31.56 16.33
C HIS A 166 -1.22 -31.51 14.80
N ARG A 167 -1.93 -32.33 14.04
CA ARG A 167 -1.92 -32.25 12.56
C ARG A 167 -2.51 -30.94 12.08
N ASP A 168 -3.63 -30.54 12.65
CA ASP A 168 -4.30 -29.27 12.31
C ASP A 168 -3.40 -28.06 12.60
N LEU A 169 -2.74 -28.02 13.74
CA LEU A 169 -1.80 -26.96 14.11
C LEU A 169 -0.61 -26.91 13.16
N ARG A 170 -0.03 -28.06 12.76
CA ARG A 170 1.05 -28.09 11.76
C ARG A 170 0.62 -27.52 10.41
N THR A 171 -0.62 -27.79 10.01
CA THR A 171 -1.20 -27.24 8.78
C THR A 171 -1.29 -25.72 8.87
N ILE A 172 -1.87 -25.19 9.96
CA ILE A 172 -1.97 -23.74 10.18
C ILE A 172 -0.59 -23.08 10.25
N GLU A 173 0.36 -23.71 10.94
CA GLU A 173 1.75 -23.22 10.99
C GLU A 173 2.38 -23.11 9.61
N ALA A 174 2.23 -24.15 8.78
CA ALA A 174 2.76 -24.15 7.42
C ALA A 174 2.10 -23.09 6.54
N GLU A 175 0.78 -22.92 6.65
CA GLU A 175 0.04 -21.88 5.95
C GLU A 175 0.46 -20.47 6.39
N THR A 176 0.61 -20.25 7.70
CA THR A 176 1.06 -18.95 8.24
C THR A 176 2.48 -18.60 7.75
N LYS A 177 3.38 -19.58 7.69
CA LYS A 177 4.73 -19.38 7.12
C LYS A 177 4.68 -19.02 5.63
N ARG A 178 3.78 -19.62 4.85
CA ARG A 178 3.57 -19.26 3.44
C ARG A 178 3.03 -17.84 3.30
N SER A 179 2.07 -17.47 4.14
CA SER A 179 1.53 -16.10 4.17
C SER A 179 2.62 -15.07 4.51
N MET A 180 3.52 -15.38 5.45
CA MET A 180 4.67 -14.54 5.75
C MET A 180 5.57 -14.32 4.52
N GLN A 181 5.88 -15.37 3.77
CA GLN A 181 6.66 -15.26 2.53
C GLN A 181 5.93 -14.43 1.44
N GLN A 182 4.60 -14.51 1.37
CA GLN A 182 3.82 -13.68 0.44
C GLN A 182 3.88 -12.21 0.84
N ILE A 183 3.79 -11.90 2.12
CA ILE A 183 3.91 -10.54 2.66
C ILE A 183 5.31 -9.97 2.37
N ASP A 184 6.37 -10.74 2.58
CA ASP A 184 7.75 -10.31 2.31
C ASP A 184 7.95 -9.96 0.82
N ARG A 185 7.39 -10.77 -0.08
CA ARG A 185 7.39 -10.49 -1.52
C ARG A 185 6.61 -9.21 -1.83
N LEU A 186 5.44 -9.05 -1.23
CA LEU A 186 4.59 -7.87 -1.44
C LEU A 186 5.29 -6.58 -0.96
N ILE A 187 5.99 -6.62 0.17
CA ILE A 187 6.81 -5.50 0.66
C ILE A 187 7.94 -5.18 -0.33
N THR A 188 8.62 -6.20 -0.83
CA THR A 188 9.70 -6.04 -1.82
C THR A 188 9.18 -5.39 -3.11
N ASP A 189 8.05 -5.88 -3.62
CA ASP A 189 7.40 -5.37 -4.82
C ASP A 189 6.95 -3.92 -4.66
N LEU A 190 6.35 -3.57 -3.51
CA LEU A 190 5.94 -2.22 -3.17
C LEU A 190 7.12 -1.25 -3.13
N ASN A 191 8.20 -1.62 -2.46
CA ASN A 191 9.41 -0.79 -2.36
C ASN A 191 10.05 -0.57 -3.73
N ALA A 192 10.09 -1.59 -4.57
CA ALA A 192 10.61 -1.48 -5.94
C ALA A 192 9.74 -0.54 -6.79
N GLU A 193 8.41 -0.63 -6.67
CA GLU A 193 7.47 0.24 -7.37
C GLU A 193 7.61 1.69 -6.93
N ILE A 194 7.60 1.95 -5.61
CA ILE A 194 7.77 3.29 -5.03
C ILE A 194 9.08 3.93 -5.52
N SER A 195 10.18 3.17 -5.51
CA SER A 195 11.48 3.66 -5.96
C SER A 195 11.49 4.02 -7.44
N ARG A 196 10.86 3.19 -8.29
CA ARG A 196 10.74 3.42 -9.74
C ARG A 196 9.94 4.68 -10.03
N GLU A 197 8.78 4.84 -9.41
CA GLU A 197 7.91 5.98 -9.63
C GLU A 197 8.50 7.28 -9.09
N ASN A 198 9.21 7.25 -7.97
CA ASN A 198 9.93 8.41 -7.46
C ASN A 198 11.05 8.85 -8.41
N ALA A 199 11.81 7.90 -8.98
CA ALA A 199 12.83 8.20 -9.98
C ALA A 199 12.23 8.78 -11.27
N PHE A 200 11.08 8.26 -11.71
CA PHE A 200 10.32 8.80 -12.82
C PHE A 200 9.88 10.23 -12.54
N LEU A 201 9.23 10.50 -11.40
CA LEU A 201 8.76 11.82 -11.00
C LEU A 201 9.90 12.86 -10.93
N ALA A 202 11.04 12.49 -10.36
CA ALA A 202 12.18 13.38 -10.24
C ALA A 202 12.69 13.83 -11.63
N ARG A 203 12.81 12.89 -12.56
CA ARG A 203 13.25 13.17 -13.93
C ARG A 203 12.22 13.98 -14.70
N GLU A 204 10.96 13.57 -14.66
CA GLU A 204 9.93 14.17 -15.50
C GLU A 204 9.48 15.55 -15.03
N ARG A 205 9.58 15.87 -13.74
CA ARG A 205 9.39 17.25 -13.23
C ARG A 205 10.40 18.22 -13.84
N THR A 206 11.67 17.81 -13.93
CA THR A 206 12.72 18.61 -14.56
C THR A 206 12.47 18.77 -16.07
N ASN A 207 12.08 17.68 -16.74
CA ASN A 207 11.74 17.69 -18.16
C ASN A 207 10.54 18.60 -18.46
N LEU A 208 9.50 18.56 -17.64
CA LEU A 208 8.30 19.35 -17.82
C LEU A 208 8.57 20.85 -17.54
N ALA A 209 9.41 21.16 -16.56
CA ALA A 209 9.86 22.53 -16.31
C ALA A 209 10.63 23.10 -17.52
N ALA A 210 11.58 22.34 -18.07
CA ALA A 210 12.30 22.76 -19.29
C ALA A 210 11.36 22.92 -20.49
N LEU A 211 10.33 22.08 -20.60
CA LEU A 211 9.35 22.16 -21.67
C LEU A 211 8.48 23.42 -21.59
N SER A 212 8.21 23.95 -20.39
CA SER A 212 7.48 25.21 -20.22
C SER A 212 8.18 26.39 -20.86
N PHE A 213 9.51 26.47 -20.73
CA PHE A 213 10.30 27.49 -21.40
C PHE A 213 10.23 27.37 -22.93
N ALA A 214 10.31 26.16 -23.45
CA ALA A 214 10.20 25.90 -24.89
C ALA A 214 8.80 26.29 -25.44
N VAL A 215 7.72 26.04 -24.70
CA VAL A 215 6.38 26.47 -25.05
C VAL A 215 6.28 27.99 -25.11
N ASN A 216 6.86 28.69 -24.13
CA ASN A 216 6.88 30.16 -24.09
C ASN A 216 7.71 30.76 -25.24
N LEU A 217 8.76 30.06 -25.69
CA LEU A 217 9.57 30.48 -26.85
C LEU A 217 8.98 30.08 -28.20
N GLY A 218 8.00 29.19 -28.22
CA GLY A 218 7.40 28.63 -29.43
C GLY A 218 8.32 27.69 -30.25
N ARG A 219 9.43 27.26 -29.68
CA ARG A 219 10.41 26.34 -30.29
C ARG A 219 11.20 25.62 -29.22
N LEU A 220 11.74 24.45 -29.58
CA LEU A 220 12.74 23.80 -28.73
C LEU A 220 13.97 24.71 -28.74
N GLY A 221 14.40 25.20 -27.56
CA GLY A 221 15.69 25.86 -27.42
C GLY A 221 16.77 24.88 -27.85
N ALA A 222 17.81 25.36 -28.52
CA ALA A 222 19.04 24.60 -28.65
C ALA A 222 19.46 24.14 -27.25
N PRO A 223 19.98 22.91 -27.07
CA PRO A 223 20.50 22.53 -25.77
C PRO A 223 21.47 23.60 -25.31
N ALA A 224 21.37 24.06 -24.06
CA ALA A 224 22.26 25.02 -23.46
C ALA A 224 23.67 24.40 -23.31
N GLY A 225 24.27 24.12 -24.45
CA GLY A 225 25.61 23.65 -24.68
C GLY A 225 26.30 24.66 -25.54
N GLY A 226 27.04 25.56 -24.89
CA GLY A 226 28.11 26.28 -25.53
C GLY A 226 27.72 27.40 -26.48
N GLN A 227 27.09 28.49 -25.98
CA GLN A 227 27.47 29.81 -26.49
C GLN A 227 28.65 30.29 -25.63
N GLY A 228 29.78 29.66 -25.85
CA GLY A 228 31.01 30.36 -25.76
C GLY A 228 30.91 31.52 -26.78
N SER A 229 30.67 32.73 -26.29
CA SER A 229 30.91 33.94 -27.06
C SER A 229 32.31 33.79 -27.65
N ALA A 230 32.38 33.48 -28.95
CA ALA A 230 33.58 33.69 -29.72
C ALA A 230 33.86 35.21 -29.63
N VAL A 231 34.63 35.58 -28.65
CA VAL A 231 35.31 36.83 -28.65
C VAL A 231 36.23 36.78 -29.88
N THR A 232 35.76 37.34 -30.98
CA THR A 232 36.58 37.60 -32.14
C THR A 232 37.80 38.42 -31.67
N PRO A 233 39.04 37.93 -31.80
CA PRO A 233 40.19 38.72 -31.45
C PRO A 233 40.22 39.93 -32.38
N GLN A 234 39.98 41.12 -31.83
CA GLN A 234 40.13 42.35 -32.52
C GLN A 234 41.62 42.46 -32.92
N PRO A 235 41.95 42.61 -34.23
CA PRO A 235 43.39 42.77 -34.64
C PRO A 235 44.00 43.97 -33.95
N ALA A 236 45.10 43.72 -33.28
CA ALA A 236 45.90 44.75 -32.62
C ALA A 236 46.22 45.89 -33.59
N ARG A 237 45.76 47.10 -33.28
CA ARG A 237 46.18 48.35 -34.01
C ARG A 237 47.68 48.49 -33.88
N ARG A 238 48.37 48.48 -35.02
CA ARG A 238 49.81 48.85 -35.10
C ARG A 238 50.04 50.30 -34.60
N PRO A 239 51.06 50.52 -33.79
CA PRO A 239 51.39 51.86 -33.37
C PRO A 239 51.92 52.65 -34.60
N VAL A 240 51.40 53.88 -34.79
CA VAL A 240 51.90 54.86 -35.80
C VAL A 240 53.16 55.46 -35.26
N PRO A 241 54.29 55.47 -36.02
CA PRO A 241 55.48 56.16 -35.59
C PRO A 241 55.28 57.68 -35.67
N LEU A 242 55.65 58.38 -34.61
CA LEU A 242 55.76 59.85 -34.56
C LEU A 242 56.98 60.29 -35.37
N GLN A 243 56.74 61.15 -36.33
CA GLN A 243 57.78 61.99 -36.95
C GLN A 243 57.93 63.29 -36.18
#